data_65f03c17af22a21af2cb585b85ce5c0a
#
_entry.id   65f03c17af22a21af2cb585b85ce5c0a
#
_cell.length_a   1.000
_cell.length_b   1.000
_cell.length_c   1.000
_cell.angle_alpha   90.00
_cell.angle_beta   90.00
_cell.angle_gamma   90.00
#
_symmetry.space_group_name_H-M   'P 1'
#
loop_
_entity.id
_entity.type
_entity.pdbx_description
1 polymer ?
#
loop_
_entity_poly.entity_id
_entity_poly.type
_entity_poly.pdbx_seq_one_letter_code
_entity_poly.pdbx_strand_id
1 'polypeptide(L)'
;MRFAPVPTTGVVAAVNLRDNKVVWSQRWSSRCYGGLVASAGGLVFAGRNDGRFTAIDSENGRKLWEFMTDAGVNAPPATFQHEGEQYIAVLSAGNLIAGSKRGDSVWLFGLESSGIESKIEFDQVTTPLSSAEGQALYGQNCVFCHGRRGEGGHNGMPLEGLAEFSTDYVSNIITTGLNNMPSFGVLLTNTEIRLISEHVRTLNEEIANRNRPRL
;
A
#
# COMPACT_ATOMS: atom_id res chain seq x y z
N MET A 1 24.15 16.51 -3.85
CA MET A 1 23.66 16.43 -5.25
C MET A 1 22.17 16.11 -5.16
N ARG A 2 21.28 17.03 -5.53
CA ARG A 2 19.83 16.75 -5.56
C ARG A 2 19.52 16.20 -6.95
N PHE A 3 19.11 14.96 -7.03
CA PHE A 3 18.56 14.42 -8.27
C PHE A 3 17.23 15.15 -8.56
N ALA A 4 17.09 15.72 -9.75
CA ALA A 4 15.80 16.20 -10.19
C ALA A 4 14.81 15.04 -10.21
N PRO A 5 13.57 15.23 -9.71
CA PRO A 5 12.58 14.16 -9.76
C PRO A 5 12.30 13.79 -11.21
N VAL A 6 12.65 12.59 -11.61
CA VAL A 6 12.33 12.07 -12.94
C VAL A 6 10.83 11.76 -12.97
N PRO A 7 10.07 12.34 -13.92
CA PRO A 7 8.67 12.00 -14.09
C PRO A 7 8.52 10.48 -14.29
N THR A 8 7.74 9.84 -13.47
CA THR A 8 7.51 8.40 -13.55
C THR A 8 6.17 8.13 -14.24
N THR A 9 6.18 7.24 -15.22
CA THR A 9 5.00 6.83 -15.99
C THR A 9 4.80 5.33 -15.86
N GLY A 10 3.54 4.88 -16.04
CA GLY A 10 3.20 3.47 -16.18
C GLY A 10 3.00 3.12 -17.65
N VAL A 11 3.33 1.89 -18.02
CA VAL A 11 3.01 1.32 -19.33
C VAL A 11 2.34 -0.02 -19.12
N VAL A 12 1.22 -0.22 -19.82
CA VAL A 12 0.56 -1.52 -19.97
C VAL A 12 0.58 -1.86 -21.45
N ALA A 13 1.00 -3.07 -21.79
CA ALA A 13 1.10 -3.50 -23.18
C ALA A 13 0.71 -4.97 -23.33
N ALA A 14 0.13 -5.30 -24.47
CA ALA A 14 -0.04 -6.68 -24.91
C ALA A 14 1.05 -7.04 -25.93
N VAL A 15 1.64 -8.21 -25.73
CA VAL A 15 2.69 -8.74 -26.61
C VAL A 15 2.21 -10.06 -27.18
N ASN A 16 2.30 -10.22 -28.50
CA ASN A 16 2.05 -11.47 -29.16
C ASN A 16 3.26 -12.40 -28.95
N LEU A 17 3.05 -13.52 -28.26
CA LEU A 17 4.11 -14.47 -27.91
C LEU A 17 4.63 -15.30 -29.09
N ARG A 18 3.96 -15.28 -30.25
CA ARG A 18 4.40 -16.03 -31.43
C ARG A 18 5.49 -15.30 -32.20
N ASP A 19 5.42 -13.96 -32.24
CA ASP A 19 6.34 -13.12 -33.03
C ASP A 19 7.03 -12.03 -32.16
N ASN A 20 6.76 -12.01 -30.87
CA ASN A 20 7.29 -11.05 -29.89
C ASN A 20 7.01 -9.57 -30.23
N LYS A 21 5.90 -9.33 -30.93
CA LYS A 21 5.51 -7.96 -31.27
C LYS A 21 4.53 -7.39 -30.27
N VAL A 22 4.66 -6.10 -29.99
CA VAL A 22 3.66 -5.34 -29.23
C VAL A 22 2.42 -5.19 -30.11
N VAL A 23 1.28 -5.71 -29.64
CA VAL A 23 -0.02 -5.60 -30.29
C VAL A 23 -0.61 -4.23 -30.01
N TRP A 24 -0.59 -3.81 -28.74
CA TRP A 24 -0.99 -2.48 -28.30
C TRP A 24 -0.23 -2.09 -27.03
N SER A 25 -0.18 -0.80 -26.76
CA SER A 25 0.34 -0.27 -25.50
C SER A 25 -0.41 0.99 -25.08
N GLN A 26 -0.59 1.16 -23.77
CA GLN A 26 -1.07 2.38 -23.15
C GLN A 26 0.00 2.94 -22.22
N ARG A 27 0.19 4.26 -22.27
CA ARG A 27 1.05 4.99 -21.34
C ARG A 27 0.20 5.84 -20.41
N TRP A 28 0.47 5.70 -19.12
CA TRP A 28 -0.22 6.45 -18.07
C TRP A 28 0.73 7.39 -17.37
N SER A 29 0.22 8.54 -16.91
CA SER A 29 0.97 9.52 -16.12
C SER A 29 1.29 9.03 -14.71
N SER A 30 0.63 7.97 -14.26
CA SER A 30 0.84 7.34 -12.95
C SER A 30 1.52 5.98 -13.13
N ARG A 31 2.32 5.61 -12.13
CA ARG A 31 2.98 4.29 -12.07
C ARG A 31 1.94 3.17 -12.05
N CYS A 32 2.30 2.03 -12.62
CA CYS A 32 1.52 0.81 -12.59
C CYS A 32 2.37 -0.29 -11.93
N TYR A 33 2.19 -0.48 -10.62
CA TYR A 33 2.86 -1.53 -9.84
C TYR A 33 1.93 -2.70 -9.55
N GLY A 34 0.63 -2.51 -9.73
CA GLY A 34 -0.36 -3.57 -9.61
C GLY A 34 -0.17 -4.64 -10.68
N GLY A 35 -0.48 -5.87 -10.35
CA GLY A 35 -0.64 -6.92 -11.34
C GLY A 35 -1.83 -6.63 -12.25
N LEU A 36 -1.89 -7.37 -13.36
CA LEU A 36 -3.01 -7.36 -14.27
C LEU A 36 -3.78 -8.68 -14.15
N VAL A 37 -5.08 -8.64 -14.40
CA VAL A 37 -5.88 -9.85 -14.58
C VAL A 37 -6.63 -9.76 -15.90
N ALA A 38 -6.55 -10.85 -16.69
CA ALA A 38 -7.32 -10.99 -17.91
C ALA A 38 -8.49 -11.95 -17.68
N SER A 39 -9.66 -11.60 -18.21
CA SER A 39 -10.84 -12.46 -18.20
C SER A 39 -11.03 -13.14 -19.56
N ALA A 40 -11.72 -14.29 -19.56
CA ALA A 40 -12.10 -14.98 -20.79
C ALA A 40 -13.05 -14.14 -21.68
N GLY A 41 -13.69 -13.14 -21.11
CA GLY A 41 -14.56 -12.20 -21.84
C GLY A 41 -13.83 -11.09 -22.59
N GLY A 42 -12.52 -11.19 -22.79
CA GLY A 42 -11.76 -10.20 -23.57
C GLY A 42 -11.43 -8.90 -22.82
N LEU A 43 -11.45 -8.92 -21.48
CA LEU A 43 -11.11 -7.77 -20.66
C LEU A 43 -9.76 -7.96 -19.95
N VAL A 44 -9.01 -6.88 -19.82
CA VAL A 44 -7.84 -6.77 -18.94
C VAL A 44 -8.12 -5.71 -17.90
N PHE A 45 -7.97 -6.07 -16.64
CA PHE A 45 -8.14 -5.16 -15.51
C PHE A 45 -6.79 -4.75 -14.93
N ALA A 46 -6.64 -3.47 -14.67
CA ALA A 46 -5.39 -2.87 -14.22
C ALA A 46 -5.63 -1.86 -13.11
N GLY A 47 -4.92 -2.01 -12.00
CA GLY A 47 -4.85 -1.02 -10.95
C GLY A 47 -3.70 -0.04 -11.17
N ARG A 48 -3.88 1.20 -10.71
CA ARG A 48 -2.87 2.26 -10.79
C ARG A 48 -2.52 2.82 -9.43
N ASN A 49 -1.34 3.41 -9.39
CA ASN A 49 -0.81 4.07 -8.20
C ASN A 49 -1.65 5.28 -7.75
N ASP A 50 -2.37 5.91 -8.66
CA ASP A 50 -3.23 7.07 -8.39
C ASP A 50 -4.65 6.71 -7.92
N GLY A 51 -4.94 5.41 -7.77
CA GLY A 51 -6.23 4.91 -7.30
C GLY A 51 -7.19 4.51 -8.42
N ARG A 52 -6.84 4.73 -9.69
CA ARG A 52 -7.71 4.30 -10.79
C ARG A 52 -7.65 2.79 -10.96
N PHE A 53 -8.82 2.21 -11.15
CA PHE A 53 -9.00 0.84 -11.57
C PHE A 53 -9.67 0.84 -12.95
N THR A 54 -9.03 0.21 -13.94
CA THR A 54 -9.36 0.38 -15.34
C THR A 54 -9.64 -0.96 -16.01
N ALA A 55 -10.73 -1.07 -16.77
CA ALA A 55 -11.01 -2.17 -17.70
C ALA A 55 -10.59 -1.78 -19.12
N ILE A 56 -9.83 -2.64 -19.75
CA ILE A 56 -9.22 -2.46 -21.07
C ILE A 56 -9.66 -3.62 -21.97
N ASP A 57 -9.98 -3.32 -23.21
CA ASP A 57 -10.20 -4.30 -24.26
C ASP A 57 -8.88 -5.04 -24.55
N SER A 58 -8.87 -6.36 -24.40
CA SER A 58 -7.66 -7.17 -24.55
C SER A 58 -7.13 -7.23 -25.98
N GLU A 59 -7.98 -7.00 -27.00
CA GLU A 59 -7.58 -7.09 -28.40
C GLU A 59 -6.88 -5.84 -28.91
N ASN A 60 -7.35 -4.67 -28.49
CA ASN A 60 -6.91 -3.40 -29.07
C ASN A 60 -6.39 -2.39 -28.06
N GLY A 61 -6.46 -2.69 -26.75
CA GLY A 61 -6.00 -1.83 -25.69
C GLY A 61 -6.89 -0.63 -25.38
N ARG A 62 -8.10 -0.55 -25.94
CA ARG A 62 -9.03 0.55 -25.68
C ARG A 62 -9.54 0.50 -24.25
N LYS A 63 -9.47 1.65 -23.55
CA LYS A 63 -10.12 1.80 -22.25
C LYS A 63 -11.63 1.72 -22.39
N LEU A 64 -12.26 0.76 -21.73
CA LEU A 64 -13.70 0.54 -21.76
C LEU A 64 -14.39 1.17 -20.54
N TRP A 65 -13.76 1.08 -19.37
CA TRP A 65 -14.31 1.58 -18.12
C TRP A 65 -13.19 1.96 -17.17
N GLU A 66 -13.47 2.87 -16.25
CA GLU A 66 -12.53 3.32 -15.22
C GLU A 66 -13.30 3.76 -13.97
N PHE A 67 -12.81 3.34 -12.82
CA PHE A 67 -13.32 3.70 -11.52
C PHE A 67 -12.20 4.31 -10.67
N MET A 68 -12.50 5.35 -9.89
CA MET A 68 -11.56 5.95 -8.96
C MET A 68 -11.83 5.38 -7.57
N THR A 69 -10.89 4.61 -7.06
CA THR A 69 -10.90 4.15 -5.67
C THR A 69 -10.38 5.24 -4.74
N ASP A 70 -10.43 5.00 -3.44
CA ASP A 70 -10.01 5.94 -2.40
C ASP A 70 -8.49 6.00 -2.18
N ALA A 71 -7.74 4.99 -2.62
CA ALA A 71 -6.29 4.90 -2.45
C ALA A 71 -5.62 4.22 -3.66
N GLY A 72 -4.29 4.03 -3.62
CA GLY A 72 -3.58 3.37 -4.70
C GLY A 72 -3.95 1.89 -4.84
N VAL A 73 -4.22 1.44 -6.08
CA VAL A 73 -4.46 0.04 -6.42
C VAL A 73 -3.15 -0.57 -6.89
N ASN A 74 -2.42 -1.17 -5.96
CA ASN A 74 -1.06 -1.69 -6.19
C ASN A 74 -0.97 -3.22 -6.05
N ALA A 75 -2.05 -3.88 -5.61
CA ALA A 75 -2.18 -5.33 -5.61
C ALA A 75 -2.84 -5.81 -6.91
N PRO A 76 -2.52 -7.04 -7.39
CA PRO A 76 -3.25 -7.65 -8.49
C PRO A 76 -4.74 -7.78 -8.14
N PRO A 77 -5.65 -7.45 -9.05
CA PRO A 77 -7.06 -7.78 -8.87
C PRO A 77 -7.26 -9.29 -8.84
N ALA A 78 -8.28 -9.76 -8.14
CA ALA A 78 -8.69 -11.16 -8.13
C ALA A 78 -10.06 -11.32 -8.77
N THR A 79 -10.22 -12.28 -9.68
CA THR A 79 -11.52 -12.62 -10.26
C THR A 79 -12.01 -13.95 -9.73
N PHE A 80 -13.31 -14.06 -9.47
CA PHE A 80 -13.95 -15.30 -9.05
C PHE A 80 -15.42 -15.33 -9.51
N GLN A 81 -16.02 -16.50 -9.42
CA GLN A 81 -17.46 -16.66 -9.68
C GLN A 81 -18.17 -17.02 -8.38
N HIS A 82 -19.34 -16.46 -8.19
CA HIS A 82 -20.25 -16.80 -7.11
C HIS A 82 -21.69 -16.84 -7.68
N GLU A 83 -22.40 -17.93 -7.48
CA GLU A 83 -23.77 -18.15 -7.99
C GLU A 83 -23.94 -17.90 -9.50
N GLY A 84 -22.92 -18.21 -10.30
CA GLY A 84 -22.91 -18.02 -11.74
C GLY A 84 -22.51 -16.62 -12.23
N GLU A 85 -22.40 -15.65 -11.32
CA GLU A 85 -22.01 -14.28 -11.60
C GLU A 85 -20.48 -14.09 -11.41
N GLN A 86 -19.88 -13.30 -12.26
CA GLN A 86 -18.45 -12.95 -12.18
C GLN A 86 -18.23 -11.72 -11.32
N TYR A 87 -17.30 -11.82 -10.40
CA TYR A 87 -16.87 -10.72 -9.52
C TYR A 87 -15.38 -10.44 -9.66
N ILE A 88 -15.02 -9.20 -9.35
CA ILE A 88 -13.63 -8.74 -9.29
C ILE A 88 -13.41 -8.04 -7.96
N ALA A 89 -12.53 -8.60 -7.14
CA ALA A 89 -12.08 -7.98 -5.90
C ALA A 89 -10.81 -7.16 -6.14
N VAL A 90 -10.80 -5.93 -5.60
CA VAL A 90 -9.72 -4.96 -5.77
C VAL A 90 -9.33 -4.41 -4.42
N LEU A 91 -8.06 -4.55 -4.05
CA LEU A 91 -7.51 -3.96 -2.83
C LEU A 91 -6.99 -2.55 -3.13
N SER A 92 -7.59 -1.55 -2.49
CA SER A 92 -7.19 -0.15 -2.53
C SER A 92 -6.52 0.23 -1.21
N ALA A 93 -5.29 -0.21 -1.03
CA ALA A 93 -4.52 -0.01 0.19
C ALA A 93 -3.33 0.94 0.01
N GLY A 94 -3.00 1.25 -1.22
CA GLY A 94 -1.80 2.01 -1.54
C GLY A 94 -0.51 1.21 -1.35
N ASN A 95 0.60 1.83 -1.70
CA ASN A 95 1.93 1.28 -1.51
C ASN A 95 2.90 2.42 -1.18
N LEU A 96 3.52 2.32 -0.02
CA LEU A 96 4.44 3.34 0.48
C LEU A 96 5.65 3.54 -0.45
N ILE A 97 6.25 2.45 -0.91
CA ILE A 97 7.44 2.48 -1.78
C ILE A 97 7.11 3.09 -3.14
N ALA A 98 5.88 2.85 -3.62
CA ALA A 98 5.38 3.44 -4.84
C ALA A 98 4.93 4.91 -4.67
N GLY A 99 4.85 5.41 -3.43
CA GLY A 99 4.41 6.77 -3.12
C GLY A 99 2.94 7.00 -3.48
N SER A 100 2.07 5.98 -3.34
CA SER A 100 0.64 6.12 -3.55
C SER A 100 -0.09 6.48 -2.26
N LYS A 101 -1.26 7.12 -2.42
CA LYS A 101 -2.16 7.36 -1.30
C LYS A 101 -2.52 6.03 -0.65
N ARG A 102 -2.47 5.97 0.68
CA ARG A 102 -2.86 4.83 1.49
C ARG A 102 -4.36 4.78 1.71
N GLY A 103 -4.86 3.57 1.88
CA GLY A 103 -6.23 3.24 2.21
C GLY A 103 -6.31 1.84 2.80
N ASP A 104 -7.51 1.41 3.09
CA ASP A 104 -7.82 0.13 3.73
C ASP A 104 -9.08 -0.53 3.14
N SER A 105 -9.44 -0.12 1.92
CA SER A 105 -10.67 -0.53 1.27
C SER A 105 -10.47 -1.76 0.37
N VAL A 106 -11.45 -2.65 0.39
CA VAL A 106 -11.65 -3.70 -0.61
C VAL A 106 -12.90 -3.37 -1.41
N TRP A 107 -12.73 -3.25 -2.71
CA TRP A 107 -13.82 -3.00 -3.65
C TRP A 107 -14.22 -4.31 -4.33
N LEU A 108 -15.52 -4.54 -4.43
CA LEU A 108 -16.08 -5.66 -5.16
C LEU A 108 -16.92 -5.15 -6.33
N PHE A 109 -16.58 -5.57 -7.53
CA PHE A 109 -17.28 -5.21 -8.76
C PHE A 109 -17.94 -6.47 -9.35
N GLY A 110 -19.20 -6.34 -9.79
CA GLY A 110 -19.95 -7.31 -10.56
C GLY A 110 -20.33 -6.73 -11.93
N LEU A 111 -20.68 -7.58 -12.88
CA LEU A 111 -21.09 -7.16 -14.23
C LEU A 111 -22.50 -6.56 -14.28
N GLU A 112 -23.39 -6.95 -13.36
CA GLU A 112 -24.72 -6.37 -13.22
C GLU A 112 -24.91 -5.81 -11.82
N SER A 113 -25.33 -4.57 -11.76
CA SER A 113 -25.74 -3.96 -10.50
C SER A 113 -27.16 -4.41 -10.17
N SER A 114 -27.35 -5.64 -9.76
CA SER A 114 -28.56 -6.03 -9.04
C SER A 114 -28.45 -5.51 -7.62
N GLY A 115 -28.56 -4.17 -7.45
CA GLY A 115 -28.98 -3.50 -6.23
C GLY A 115 -28.36 -3.92 -4.89
N ILE A 116 -27.18 -4.53 -4.88
CA ILE A 116 -26.45 -4.78 -3.64
C ILE A 116 -25.58 -3.54 -3.35
N GLU A 117 -26.20 -2.48 -2.88
CA GLU A 117 -25.52 -1.56 -1.99
C GLU A 117 -25.26 -2.32 -0.67
N SER A 118 -24.29 -3.22 -0.67
CA SER A 118 -23.76 -3.73 0.58
C SER A 118 -22.87 -2.64 1.18
N LYS A 119 -23.50 -1.71 1.86
CA LYS A 119 -22.84 -0.89 2.84
C LYS A 119 -22.39 -1.82 3.97
N ILE A 120 -21.22 -2.39 3.83
CA ILE A 120 -20.54 -3.00 4.97
C ILE A 120 -20.16 -1.82 5.85
N GLU A 121 -21.00 -1.46 6.79
CA GLU A 121 -20.64 -0.59 7.89
C GLU A 121 -19.62 -1.38 8.71
N PHE A 122 -18.35 -1.11 8.49
CA PHE A 122 -17.36 -1.43 9.49
C PHE A 122 -17.72 -0.60 10.71
N ASP A 123 -18.17 -1.27 11.76
CA ASP A 123 -18.34 -0.66 13.06
C ASP A 123 -17.04 0.13 13.33
N GLN A 124 -17.15 1.45 13.39
CA GLN A 124 -16.06 2.31 13.79
C GLN A 124 -15.74 1.89 15.21
N VAL A 125 -14.80 0.95 15.34
CA VAL A 125 -14.27 0.57 16.65
C VAL A 125 -13.61 1.82 17.21
N THR A 126 -14.39 2.62 17.90
CA THR A 126 -13.93 3.73 18.73
C THR A 126 -13.29 3.17 20.00
N THR A 127 -12.35 2.26 19.85
CA THR A 127 -11.50 1.83 20.95
C THR A 127 -10.51 2.97 21.20
N PRO A 128 -10.29 3.38 22.45
CA PRO A 128 -9.25 4.35 22.74
C PRO A 128 -7.94 3.86 22.13
N LEU A 129 -7.28 4.74 21.39
CA LEU A 129 -6.00 4.50 20.74
C LEU A 129 -5.05 3.78 21.69
N SER A 130 -4.78 2.50 21.42
CA SER A 130 -4.05 1.62 22.35
C SER A 130 -2.65 1.32 21.80
N SER A 131 -1.79 0.78 22.64
CA SER A 131 -0.48 0.26 22.23
C SER A 131 -0.57 -0.79 21.11
N ALA A 132 -1.70 -1.51 21.00
CA ALA A 132 -1.97 -2.46 19.95
C ALA A 132 -2.13 -1.78 18.57
N GLU A 133 -2.69 -0.58 18.53
CA GLU A 133 -2.84 0.19 17.29
C GLU A 133 -1.49 0.73 16.80
N GLY A 134 -0.65 1.24 17.70
CA GLY A 134 0.73 1.62 17.38
C GLY A 134 1.54 0.43 16.84
N GLN A 135 1.35 -0.77 17.41
CA GLN A 135 1.95 -2.01 16.92
C GLN A 135 1.46 -2.37 15.52
N ALA A 136 0.17 -2.26 15.25
CA ALA A 136 -0.41 -2.55 13.93
C ALA A 136 0.12 -1.57 12.87
N LEU A 137 0.14 -0.28 13.19
CA LEU A 137 0.68 0.78 12.32
C LEU A 137 2.18 0.58 12.05
N TYR A 138 2.96 0.22 13.07
CA TYR A 138 4.37 -0.14 12.91
C TYR A 138 4.53 -1.36 11.99
N GLY A 139 3.71 -2.38 12.18
CA GLY A 139 3.68 -3.59 11.35
C GLY A 139 3.46 -3.29 9.88
N GLN A 140 2.58 -2.36 9.57
CA GLN A 140 2.23 -1.99 8.20
C GLN A 140 3.28 -1.09 7.53
N ASN A 141 4.02 -0.27 8.27
CA ASN A 141 4.80 0.82 7.71
C ASN A 141 6.30 0.70 7.92
N CYS A 142 6.73 0.03 8.98
CA CYS A 142 8.10 0.13 9.49
C CYS A 142 8.84 -1.20 9.47
N VAL A 143 8.12 -2.32 9.63
CA VAL A 143 8.69 -3.68 9.75
C VAL A 143 9.57 -4.07 8.57
N PHE A 144 9.21 -3.67 7.35
CA PHE A 144 9.98 -4.01 6.17
C PHE A 144 11.46 -3.54 6.27
N CYS A 145 11.68 -2.34 6.80
CA CYS A 145 13.01 -1.80 6.94
C CYS A 145 13.62 -2.07 8.32
N HIS A 146 12.83 -1.98 9.39
CA HIS A 146 13.34 -2.02 10.77
C HIS A 146 13.19 -3.37 11.47
N GLY A 147 12.52 -4.36 10.84
CA GLY A 147 12.23 -5.65 11.45
C GLY A 147 11.05 -5.60 12.43
N ARG A 148 10.50 -6.78 12.79
CA ARG A 148 9.31 -6.87 13.66
C ARG A 148 9.55 -6.39 15.09
N ARG A 149 10.78 -6.45 15.54
CA ARG A 149 11.21 -6.09 16.89
C ARG A 149 12.17 -4.90 16.90
N GLY A 150 12.29 -4.19 15.79
CA GLY A 150 13.24 -3.11 15.65
C GLY A 150 14.70 -3.57 15.51
N GLU A 151 14.93 -4.84 15.13
CA GLU A 151 16.26 -5.43 14.97
C GLU A 151 17.04 -4.93 13.75
N GLY A 152 16.41 -4.17 12.89
CA GLY A 152 16.93 -3.76 11.59
C GLY A 152 16.65 -4.79 10.48
N GLY A 153 16.93 -4.42 9.25
CA GLY A 153 16.77 -5.25 8.05
C GLY A 153 16.70 -4.37 6.80
N HIS A 154 16.72 -4.92 5.62
CA HIS A 154 16.50 -4.27 4.30
C HIS A 154 16.89 -2.78 4.18
N ASN A 155 18.05 -2.35 4.67
CA ASN A 155 18.53 -0.98 4.75
C ASN A 155 18.01 -0.12 5.92
N GLY A 156 17.15 -0.65 6.80
CA GLY A 156 16.76 0.01 8.03
C GLY A 156 17.75 -0.26 9.16
N MET A 157 18.13 0.78 9.89
CA MET A 157 18.96 0.64 11.07
C MET A 157 18.19 -0.07 12.20
N PRO A 158 18.87 -0.83 13.07
CA PRO A 158 18.28 -1.24 14.33
C PRO A 158 17.76 -0.02 15.11
N LEU A 159 16.65 -0.20 15.79
CA LEU A 159 16.02 0.86 16.60
C LEU A 159 16.53 0.86 18.04
N GLU A 160 17.60 0.11 18.33
CA GLU A 160 18.24 0.07 19.65
C GLU A 160 18.71 1.47 20.07
N GLY A 161 18.51 1.82 21.35
CA GLY A 161 18.92 3.13 21.89
C GLY A 161 17.91 4.25 21.69
N LEU A 162 16.80 4.04 20.99
CA LEU A 162 15.77 5.07 20.81
C LEU A 162 14.94 5.33 22.08
N ALA A 163 15.03 4.49 23.12
CA ALA A 163 14.37 4.71 24.40
C ALA A 163 14.83 6.01 25.11
N GLU A 164 16.05 6.47 24.80
CA GLU A 164 16.61 7.71 25.34
C GLU A 164 16.03 8.98 24.68
N PHE A 165 15.40 8.84 23.51
CA PHE A 165 14.82 9.97 22.80
C PHE A 165 13.36 10.19 23.19
N SER A 166 12.91 11.45 23.14
CA SER A 166 11.51 11.79 23.39
C SER A 166 10.61 11.26 22.26
N THR A 167 9.33 11.03 22.57
CA THR A 167 8.32 10.68 21.56
C THR A 167 8.26 11.72 20.45
N ASP A 168 8.38 13.00 20.79
CA ASP A 168 8.35 14.09 19.83
C ASP A 168 9.55 14.06 18.86
N TYR A 169 10.75 13.70 19.36
CA TYR A 169 11.91 13.54 18.49
C TYR A 169 11.73 12.38 17.50
N VAL A 170 11.24 11.22 17.96
CA VAL A 170 10.95 10.07 17.09
C VAL A 170 9.84 10.43 16.09
N SER A 171 8.78 11.13 16.55
CA SER A 171 7.69 11.60 15.68
C SER A 171 8.20 12.55 14.59
N ASN A 172 9.12 13.45 14.93
CA ASN A 172 9.70 14.35 13.94
C ASN A 172 10.49 13.58 12.88
N ILE A 173 11.31 12.59 13.26
CA ILE A 173 12.03 11.75 12.30
C ILE A 173 11.07 11.00 11.39
N ILE A 174 10.01 10.41 11.92
CA ILE A 174 8.99 9.72 11.13
C ILE A 174 8.33 10.70 10.16
N THR A 175 8.01 11.91 10.63
CA THR A 175 7.36 12.94 9.81
C THR A 175 8.25 13.42 8.66
N THR A 176 9.50 13.74 8.95
CA THR A 176 10.40 14.41 7.98
C THR A 176 11.28 13.44 7.20
N GLY A 177 11.48 12.23 7.70
CA GLY A 177 12.49 11.29 7.23
C GLY A 177 13.89 11.64 7.73
N LEU A 178 14.82 10.71 7.64
CA LEU A 178 16.24 10.90 8.02
C LEU A 178 17.13 10.03 7.14
N ASN A 179 18.11 10.63 6.46
CA ASN A 179 19.01 9.95 5.53
C ASN A 179 18.25 9.14 4.47
N ASN A 180 18.30 7.79 4.53
CA ASN A 180 17.60 6.90 3.61
C ASN A 180 16.17 6.57 4.06
N MET A 181 15.75 6.99 5.25
CA MET A 181 14.39 6.82 5.73
C MET A 181 13.48 7.84 5.04
N PRO A 182 12.42 7.40 4.35
CA PRO A 182 11.50 8.34 3.70
C PRO A 182 10.67 9.13 4.74
N SER A 183 10.18 10.30 4.32
CA SER A 183 9.18 11.07 5.08
C SER A 183 7.83 10.36 5.07
N PHE A 184 7.21 10.21 6.23
CA PHE A 184 5.87 9.65 6.41
C PHE A 184 4.81 10.71 6.71
N GLY A 185 5.19 11.97 6.90
CA GLY A 185 4.27 13.06 7.24
C GLY A 185 3.20 13.36 6.18
N VAL A 186 3.40 12.93 4.94
CA VAL A 186 2.40 13.02 3.85
C VAL A 186 1.49 11.78 3.76
N LEU A 187 1.81 10.73 4.50
CA LEU A 187 1.17 9.41 4.42
C LEU A 187 0.40 9.06 5.70
N LEU A 188 0.88 9.54 6.83
CA LEU A 188 0.35 9.27 8.16
C LEU A 188 -0.13 10.57 8.81
N THR A 189 -1.21 10.49 9.55
CA THR A 189 -1.66 11.58 10.41
C THR A 189 -0.72 11.77 11.60
N ASN A 190 -0.74 12.94 12.22
CA ASN A 190 0.04 13.21 13.43
C ASN A 190 -0.27 12.21 14.57
N THR A 191 -1.51 11.77 14.67
CA THR A 191 -1.96 10.78 15.66
C THR A 191 -1.32 9.42 15.39
N GLU A 192 -1.34 8.94 14.16
CA GLU A 192 -0.73 7.66 13.76
C GLU A 192 0.79 7.68 13.96
N ILE A 193 1.44 8.78 13.60
CA ILE A 193 2.89 8.98 13.82
C ILE A 193 3.21 8.90 15.32
N ARG A 194 2.41 9.54 16.16
CA ARG A 194 2.60 9.50 17.61
C ARG A 194 2.46 8.09 18.17
N LEU A 195 1.44 7.35 17.74
CA LEU A 195 1.22 5.95 18.14
C LEU A 195 2.39 5.04 17.75
N ILE A 196 2.90 5.19 16.53
CA ILE A 196 4.11 4.47 16.08
C ILE A 196 5.30 4.85 16.97
N SER A 197 5.47 6.13 17.28
CA SER A 197 6.58 6.60 18.11
C SER A 197 6.52 6.04 19.53
N GLU A 198 5.35 5.97 20.12
CA GLU A 198 5.11 5.36 21.42
C GLU A 198 5.41 3.85 21.39
N HIS A 199 4.95 3.15 20.36
CA HIS A 199 5.23 1.71 20.17
C HIS A 199 6.73 1.45 20.00
N VAL A 200 7.44 2.23 19.19
CA VAL A 200 8.90 2.12 19.00
C VAL A 200 9.65 2.26 20.34
N ARG A 201 9.21 3.14 21.22
CA ARG A 201 9.80 3.25 22.55
C ARG A 201 9.58 2.01 23.40
N THR A 202 8.38 1.44 23.39
CA THR A 202 8.07 0.19 24.09
C THR A 202 8.94 -0.97 23.59
N LEU A 203 9.13 -1.09 22.28
CA LEU A 203 10.03 -2.09 21.68
C LEU A 203 11.47 -1.95 22.22
N ASN A 204 11.96 -0.72 22.37
CA ASN A 204 13.29 -0.46 22.89
C ASN A 204 13.44 -0.85 24.37
N GLU A 205 12.43 -0.59 25.19
CA GLU A 205 12.42 -1.01 26.60
C GLU A 205 12.46 -2.55 26.72
N GLU A 206 11.72 -3.25 25.87
CA GLU A 206 11.75 -4.71 25.82
C GLU A 206 13.10 -5.28 25.39
N ILE A 207 13.78 -4.63 24.41
CA ILE A 207 15.12 -5.00 23.96
C ILE A 207 16.14 -4.77 25.09
N ALA A 208 16.11 -3.60 25.72
CA ALA A 208 16.99 -3.25 26.82
C ALA A 208 16.85 -4.21 28.00
N ASN A 209 15.63 -4.61 28.34
CA ASN A 209 15.37 -5.56 29.44
C ASN A 209 15.84 -6.99 29.12
N ARG A 210 15.83 -7.41 27.85
CA ARG A 210 16.36 -8.71 27.44
C ARG A 210 17.87 -8.78 27.48
N ASN A 211 18.55 -7.66 27.21
CA ASN A 211 20.01 -7.57 27.18
C ASN A 211 20.64 -7.31 28.57
N ARG A 212 19.83 -7.11 29.62
CA ARG A 212 20.34 -7.01 31.00
C ARG A 212 20.89 -8.37 31.44
N PRO A 213 22.16 -8.44 31.91
CA PRO A 213 22.69 -9.67 32.48
C PRO A 213 21.82 -10.06 33.68
N ARG A 214 21.39 -11.32 33.72
CA ARG A 214 20.75 -11.90 34.90
C ARG A 214 21.82 -11.99 35.99
N LEU A 215 21.75 -11.12 36.99
CA LEU A 215 22.54 -11.21 38.22
C LEU A 215 22.11 -12.43 39.02
#